data_f70a6d8015266d917f96a5b42e6e91fb
#
_entry.id   f70a6d8015266d917f96a5b42e6e91fb
#
_cell.length_a   1.000
_cell.length_b   1.000
_cell.length_c   1.000
_cell.angle_alpha   90.00
_cell.angle_beta   90.00
_cell.angle_gamma   90.00
#
_symmetry.space_group_name_H-M   'P 1'
#
loop_
_entity.id
_entity.type
_entity.pdbx_description
1 polymer ?
#
loop_
_entity_poly.entity_id
_entity_poly.type
_entity_poly.pdbx_seq_one_letter_code
_entity_poly.pdbx_strand_id
1 'polypeptide(L)'
;AYPDTVVGTDSHTTMINGIGVLGWGVGGIEAEASMLGQPISMLIPKVVGFKLTGSISEGVTATDLVLNIVEILRQHGVVGKFVEFYGDGLDNLSLGDRATIANMAPEYGATCGIFPIDDETIDYMKLSNRDDSQIDLIQKYSEKVGLTRKDCDAAIYSEDIELDISTVLPSIAGPKRPQDRINLKDAKSSYQKEIESLNLDNKASDITIDGVFIIRTCNFCFCIK
;
A
#
# COMPACT_ATOMS: atom_id res chain seq x y z
N ALA A 1 4.65 17.88 22.90
CA ALA A 1 4.02 16.86 22.07
C ALA A 1 4.87 16.60 20.83
N TYR A 2 4.84 15.39 20.30
CA TYR A 2 5.49 14.98 19.07
C TYR A 2 4.71 13.77 18.52
N PRO A 3 4.72 13.52 17.19
CA PRO A 3 4.08 12.34 16.62
C PRO A 3 4.76 11.06 17.10
N ASP A 4 3.96 10.03 17.34
CA ASP A 4 4.51 8.70 17.62
C ASP A 4 5.15 8.10 16.35
N THR A 5 6.17 7.27 16.58
CA THR A 5 6.71 6.36 15.55
C THR A 5 6.52 4.93 16.03
N VAL A 6 6.28 4.02 15.09
CA VAL A 6 5.99 2.63 15.39
C VAL A 6 6.96 1.72 14.67
N VAL A 7 7.60 0.85 15.41
CA VAL A 7 8.34 -0.28 14.85
C VAL A 7 7.74 -1.60 15.33
N GLY A 8 7.71 -2.58 14.47
CA GLY A 8 7.15 -3.89 14.79
C GLY A 8 7.82 -5.00 14.00
N THR A 9 7.73 -6.23 14.49
CA THR A 9 8.29 -7.42 13.84
C THR A 9 7.47 -7.90 12.65
N ASP A 10 6.28 -7.34 12.47
CA ASP A 10 5.38 -7.66 11.37
C ASP A 10 5.63 -6.73 10.18
N SER A 11 5.72 -7.28 8.97
CA SER A 11 5.80 -6.51 7.72
C SER A 11 4.59 -5.59 7.52
N HIS A 12 3.43 -5.92 8.11
CA HIS A 12 2.21 -5.11 8.07
C HIS A 12 2.18 -3.94 9.06
N THR A 13 3.23 -3.73 9.85
CA THR A 13 3.39 -2.53 10.70
C THR A 13 3.26 -1.24 9.90
N THR A 14 3.63 -1.26 8.63
CA THR A 14 3.50 -0.12 7.72
C THR A 14 2.05 0.35 7.49
N MET A 15 1.05 -0.44 7.83
CA MET A 15 -0.37 -0.06 7.72
C MET A 15 -0.69 1.22 8.51
N ILE A 16 0.01 1.46 9.63
CA ILE A 16 -0.21 2.63 10.47
C ILE A 16 0.08 3.96 9.76
N ASN A 17 0.88 3.94 8.70
CA ASN A 17 1.17 5.13 7.90
C ASN A 17 -0.07 5.69 7.19
N GLY A 18 -1.13 4.89 7.04
CA GLY A 18 -2.41 5.34 6.49
C GLY A 18 -3.11 6.42 7.31
N ILE A 19 -2.82 6.50 8.61
CA ILE A 19 -3.32 7.57 9.51
C ILE A 19 -2.27 8.66 9.79
N GLY A 20 -1.17 8.70 9.04
CA GLY A 20 -0.12 9.69 9.21
C GLY A 20 0.85 9.41 10.36
N VAL A 21 0.88 8.20 10.90
CA VAL A 21 1.87 7.76 11.89
C VAL A 21 3.00 7.02 11.19
N LEU A 22 4.24 7.49 11.37
CA LEU A 22 5.40 6.87 10.75
C LEU A 22 5.70 5.50 11.39
N GLY A 23 5.57 4.45 10.60
CA GLY A 23 5.79 3.08 11.06
C GLY A 23 6.39 2.16 10.00
N TRP A 24 7.24 1.22 10.43
CA TRP A 24 7.83 0.21 9.55
C TRP A 24 8.17 -1.09 10.28
N GLY A 25 8.34 -2.15 9.49
CA GLY A 25 8.77 -3.45 10.01
C GLY A 25 10.27 -3.50 10.27
N VAL A 26 10.65 -4.15 11.37
CA VAL A 26 12.05 -4.38 11.77
C VAL A 26 12.26 -5.85 12.12
N GLY A 27 13.52 -6.28 12.22
CA GLY A 27 13.85 -7.59 12.72
C GLY A 27 13.54 -7.75 14.21
N GLY A 28 13.42 -9.01 14.67
CA GLY A 28 13.11 -9.29 16.08
C GLY A 28 14.11 -8.67 17.05
N ILE A 29 15.40 -8.74 16.76
CA ILE A 29 16.47 -8.15 17.59
C ILE A 29 16.34 -6.63 17.67
N GLU A 30 15.99 -5.97 16.57
CA GLU A 30 15.79 -4.51 16.56
C GLU A 30 14.54 -4.10 17.37
N ALA A 31 13.47 -4.91 17.30
CA ALA A 31 12.28 -4.68 18.12
C ALA A 31 12.59 -4.86 19.61
N GLU A 32 13.33 -5.90 19.99
CA GLU A 32 13.78 -6.11 21.38
C GLU A 32 14.64 -4.95 21.86
N ALA A 33 15.59 -4.49 21.04
CA ALA A 33 16.43 -3.34 21.36
C ALA A 33 15.58 -2.08 21.63
N SER A 34 14.58 -1.81 20.78
CA SER A 34 13.65 -0.69 20.98
C SER A 34 12.87 -0.82 22.28
N MET A 35 12.35 -2.00 22.62
CA MET A 35 11.64 -2.24 23.89
C MET A 35 12.54 -2.02 25.12
N LEU A 36 13.83 -2.28 24.97
CA LEU A 36 14.84 -2.02 26.01
C LEU A 36 15.34 -0.56 26.02
N GLY A 37 14.77 0.32 25.21
CA GLY A 37 15.15 1.71 25.11
C GLY A 37 16.46 1.98 24.38
N GLN A 38 16.94 1.02 23.58
CA GLN A 38 18.11 1.22 22.73
C GLN A 38 17.72 1.94 21.43
N PRO A 39 18.53 2.90 20.95
CA PRO A 39 18.22 3.61 19.72
C PRO A 39 18.41 2.71 18.49
N ILE A 40 17.50 2.84 17.52
CA ILE A 40 17.67 2.31 16.17
C ILE A 40 18.26 3.42 15.30
N SER A 41 19.40 3.14 14.68
CA SER A 41 20.04 4.09 13.76
C SER A 41 19.62 3.81 12.33
N MET A 42 19.18 4.87 11.63
CA MET A 42 18.81 4.82 10.22
C MET A 42 19.52 5.94 9.46
N LEU A 43 19.99 5.65 8.26
CA LEU A 43 20.39 6.72 7.34
C LEU A 43 19.16 7.51 6.93
N ILE A 44 19.29 8.84 6.82
CA ILE A 44 18.21 9.70 6.35
C ILE A 44 17.79 9.22 4.94
N PRO A 45 16.57 8.69 4.78
CA PRO A 45 16.14 8.14 3.51
C PRO A 45 15.82 9.24 2.50
N LYS A 46 15.92 8.92 1.22
CA LYS A 46 15.27 9.73 0.19
C LYS A 46 13.76 9.55 0.29
N VAL A 47 13.03 10.62 -0.01
CA VAL A 47 11.57 10.60 -0.06
C VAL A 47 11.13 10.74 -1.51
N VAL A 48 10.31 9.80 -1.95
CA VAL A 48 9.66 9.80 -3.27
C VAL A 48 8.24 10.33 -3.08
N GLY A 49 7.92 11.43 -3.72
CA GLY A 49 6.55 11.93 -3.78
C GLY A 49 5.73 11.11 -4.77
N PHE A 50 4.58 10.59 -4.35
CA PHE A 50 3.65 9.87 -5.22
C PHE A 50 2.35 10.64 -5.31
N LYS A 51 2.20 11.41 -6.38
CA LYS A 51 1.04 12.24 -6.63
C LYS A 51 -0.11 11.43 -7.19
N LEU A 52 -1.24 11.46 -6.50
CA LEU A 52 -2.50 10.88 -6.97
C LEU A 52 -3.41 11.98 -7.50
N THR A 53 -3.94 11.79 -8.70
CA THR A 53 -4.88 12.73 -9.34
C THR A 53 -6.12 12.00 -9.84
N GLY A 54 -7.21 12.74 -10.06
CA GLY A 54 -8.45 12.19 -10.58
C GLY A 54 -9.27 11.40 -9.56
N SER A 55 -10.17 10.55 -10.04
CA SER A 55 -11.10 9.75 -9.23
C SER A 55 -11.19 8.32 -9.72
N ILE A 56 -11.43 7.37 -8.82
CA ILE A 56 -11.59 5.95 -9.17
C ILE A 56 -12.84 5.77 -10.03
N SER A 57 -12.68 5.06 -11.15
CA SER A 57 -13.78 4.75 -12.07
C SER A 57 -14.74 3.72 -11.48
N GLU A 58 -16.01 3.73 -11.90
CA GLU A 58 -16.99 2.73 -11.50
C GLU A 58 -16.52 1.31 -11.85
N GLY A 59 -16.67 0.38 -10.89
CA GLY A 59 -16.24 -1.01 -11.04
C GLY A 59 -14.78 -1.28 -10.72
N VAL A 60 -13.99 -0.25 -10.39
CA VAL A 60 -12.61 -0.37 -9.91
C VAL A 60 -12.62 -0.38 -8.38
N THR A 61 -11.85 -1.26 -7.79
CA THR A 61 -11.74 -1.40 -6.33
C THR A 61 -10.43 -0.79 -5.80
N ALA A 62 -10.36 -0.56 -4.49
CA ALA A 62 -9.12 -0.17 -3.83
C ALA A 62 -7.98 -1.17 -4.10
N THR A 63 -8.29 -2.46 -4.19
CA THR A 63 -7.29 -3.50 -4.51
C THR A 63 -6.68 -3.28 -5.90
N ASP A 64 -7.48 -2.91 -6.91
CA ASP A 64 -6.99 -2.62 -8.25
C ASP A 64 -6.01 -1.43 -8.24
N LEU A 65 -6.35 -0.38 -7.49
CA LEU A 65 -5.48 0.77 -7.28
C LEU A 65 -4.17 0.37 -6.60
N VAL A 66 -4.26 -0.38 -5.50
CA VAL A 66 -3.09 -0.84 -4.74
C VAL A 66 -2.14 -1.65 -5.62
N LEU A 67 -2.65 -2.59 -6.43
CA LEU A 67 -1.84 -3.37 -7.35
C LEU A 67 -1.14 -2.52 -8.41
N ASN A 68 -1.80 -1.47 -8.91
CA ASN A 68 -1.21 -0.49 -9.82
C ASN A 68 -0.05 0.27 -9.16
N ILE A 69 -0.28 0.78 -7.95
CA ILE A 69 0.74 1.50 -7.16
C ILE A 69 1.95 0.59 -6.90
N VAL A 70 1.70 -0.67 -6.50
CA VAL A 70 2.76 -1.65 -6.24
C VAL A 70 3.61 -1.89 -7.50
N GLU A 71 2.99 -2.06 -8.66
CA GLU A 71 3.69 -2.24 -9.92
C GLU A 71 4.56 -1.03 -10.26
N ILE A 72 3.99 0.19 -10.23
CA ILE A 72 4.68 1.44 -10.57
C ILE A 72 5.88 1.66 -9.65
N LEU A 73 5.68 1.58 -8.33
CA LEU A 73 6.74 1.81 -7.35
C LEU A 73 7.83 0.75 -7.43
N ARG A 74 7.45 -0.51 -7.70
CA ARG A 74 8.44 -1.59 -7.88
C ARG A 74 9.30 -1.39 -9.11
N GLN A 75 8.69 -0.94 -10.22
CA GLN A 75 9.42 -0.61 -11.45
C GLN A 75 10.32 0.61 -11.28
N HIS A 76 9.86 1.62 -10.53
CA HIS A 76 10.65 2.82 -10.24
C HIS A 76 11.87 2.54 -9.34
N GLY A 77 11.76 1.57 -8.44
CA GLY A 77 12.85 1.19 -7.55
C GLY A 77 12.95 2.07 -6.30
N VAL A 78 12.08 1.81 -5.34
CA VAL A 78 11.97 2.57 -4.07
C VAL A 78 12.60 1.85 -2.87
N VAL A 79 13.46 0.87 -3.10
CA VAL A 79 14.11 0.11 -2.02
C VAL A 79 14.94 1.05 -1.14
N GLY A 80 14.70 1.02 0.16
CA GLY A 80 15.36 1.87 1.15
C GLY A 80 14.94 3.34 1.10
N LYS A 81 13.90 3.68 0.34
CA LYS A 81 13.31 5.02 0.30
C LYS A 81 11.99 5.04 1.09
N PHE A 82 11.54 6.23 1.45
CA PHE A 82 10.18 6.49 1.89
C PHE A 82 9.35 6.94 0.69
N VAL A 83 8.07 6.61 0.71
CA VAL A 83 7.09 7.11 -0.27
C VAL A 83 6.09 7.97 0.48
N GLU A 84 5.82 9.16 0.00
CA GLU A 84 4.80 10.05 0.54
C GLU A 84 3.72 10.28 -0.51
N PHE A 85 2.48 9.95 -0.15
CA PHE A 85 1.33 10.09 -1.04
C PHE A 85 0.70 11.47 -0.88
N TYR A 86 0.43 12.15 -2.00
CA TYR A 86 -0.15 13.49 -2.01
C TYR A 86 -1.03 13.72 -3.25
N GLY A 87 -1.60 14.90 -3.38
CA GLY A 87 -2.42 15.28 -4.53
C GLY A 87 -3.92 15.13 -4.29
N ASP A 88 -4.72 15.66 -5.21
CA ASP A 88 -6.19 15.74 -5.12
C ASP A 88 -6.89 14.38 -5.22
N GLY A 89 -6.25 13.38 -5.80
CA GLY A 89 -6.76 12.00 -5.82
C GLY A 89 -6.99 11.40 -4.42
N LEU A 90 -6.33 11.93 -3.38
CA LEU A 90 -6.53 11.49 -1.99
C LEU A 90 -7.96 11.75 -1.48
N ASP A 91 -8.68 12.73 -2.03
CA ASP A 91 -10.07 13.03 -1.64
C ASP A 91 -11.03 11.88 -1.95
N ASN A 92 -10.62 10.98 -2.83
CA ASN A 92 -11.41 9.83 -3.27
C ASN A 92 -11.01 8.53 -2.55
N LEU A 93 -10.07 8.60 -1.59
CA LEU A 93 -9.56 7.44 -0.87
C LEU A 93 -10.02 7.49 0.59
N SER A 94 -10.77 6.49 0.99
CA SER A 94 -11.07 6.26 2.39
C SER A 94 -9.80 5.95 3.18
N LEU A 95 -9.87 6.10 4.51
CA LEU A 95 -8.75 5.69 5.35
C LEU A 95 -8.38 4.21 5.16
N GLY A 96 -9.35 3.33 4.94
CA GLY A 96 -9.13 1.91 4.66
C GLY A 96 -8.31 1.68 3.40
N ASP A 97 -8.54 2.47 2.35
CA ASP A 97 -7.79 2.40 1.11
C ASP A 97 -6.34 2.85 1.32
N ARG A 98 -6.15 3.98 2.01
CA ARG A 98 -4.81 4.49 2.38
C ARG A 98 -4.04 3.49 3.24
N ALA A 99 -4.70 2.90 4.24
CA ALA A 99 -4.11 1.87 5.09
C ALA A 99 -3.68 0.64 4.28
N THR A 100 -4.47 0.23 3.28
CA THR A 100 -4.16 -0.89 2.39
C THR A 100 -2.94 -0.58 1.52
N ILE A 101 -2.86 0.63 0.95
CA ILE A 101 -1.69 1.08 0.18
C ILE A 101 -0.43 1.10 1.06
N ALA A 102 -0.54 1.68 2.27
CA ALA A 102 0.56 1.74 3.22
C ALA A 102 1.02 0.35 3.67
N ASN A 103 0.07 -0.58 3.86
CA ASN A 103 0.34 -1.97 4.23
C ASN A 103 1.20 -2.71 3.21
N MET A 104 1.08 -2.36 1.93
CA MET A 104 1.81 -2.99 0.84
C MET A 104 3.22 -2.38 0.61
N ALA A 105 3.72 -1.55 1.53
CA ALA A 105 5.05 -0.97 1.41
C ALA A 105 6.17 -1.99 1.21
N PRO A 106 6.21 -3.13 1.91
CA PRO A 106 7.19 -4.18 1.66
C PRO A 106 7.12 -4.77 0.26
N GLU A 107 5.92 -4.90 -0.31
CA GLU A 107 5.69 -5.46 -1.64
C GLU A 107 6.22 -4.55 -2.74
N TYR A 108 6.01 -3.24 -2.65
CA TYR A 108 6.66 -2.33 -3.60
C TYR A 108 8.12 -2.00 -3.23
N GLY A 109 8.58 -2.41 -2.05
CA GLY A 109 9.98 -2.37 -1.65
C GLY A 109 10.40 -1.10 -0.91
N ALA A 110 9.49 -0.22 -0.55
CA ALA A 110 9.79 0.95 0.28
C ALA A 110 9.87 0.57 1.77
N THR A 111 10.53 1.40 2.55
CA THR A 111 10.54 1.27 4.01
C THR A 111 9.16 1.56 4.59
N CYS A 112 8.48 2.58 4.07
CA CYS A 112 7.10 2.92 4.38
C CYS A 112 6.47 3.71 3.23
N GLY A 113 5.11 3.76 3.24
CA GLY A 113 4.33 4.64 2.37
C GLY A 113 3.37 5.43 3.24
N ILE A 114 3.65 6.72 3.46
CA ILE A 114 2.96 7.56 4.42
C ILE A 114 1.94 8.47 3.74
N PHE A 115 0.85 8.73 4.45
CA PHE A 115 -0.21 9.66 4.06
C PHE A 115 -0.23 10.88 4.97
N PRO A 116 -0.65 12.04 4.47
CA PRO A 116 -0.81 13.24 5.29
C PRO A 116 -1.96 13.10 6.30
N ILE A 117 -1.91 13.92 7.34
CA ILE A 117 -3.02 14.07 8.28
C ILE A 117 -4.01 15.06 7.69
N ASP A 118 -5.24 14.60 7.44
CA ASP A 118 -6.33 15.38 6.87
C ASP A 118 -7.68 15.03 7.53
N ASP A 119 -8.79 15.49 6.95
CA ASP A 119 -10.13 15.28 7.48
C ASP A 119 -10.51 13.80 7.58
N GLU A 120 -10.08 12.95 6.63
CA GLU A 120 -10.28 11.50 6.69
C GLU A 120 -9.61 10.87 7.93
N THR A 121 -8.39 11.32 8.25
CA THR A 121 -7.69 10.89 9.46
C THR A 121 -8.46 11.31 10.72
N ILE A 122 -8.96 12.55 10.75
CA ILE A 122 -9.70 13.09 11.87
C ILE A 122 -11.04 12.37 12.07
N ASP A 123 -11.75 12.09 10.98
CA ASP A 123 -13.03 11.38 11.04
C ASP A 123 -12.83 9.92 11.51
N TYR A 124 -11.76 9.27 11.10
CA TYR A 124 -11.41 7.96 11.64
C TYR A 124 -11.09 8.02 13.16
N MET A 125 -10.42 9.06 13.62
CA MET A 125 -10.15 9.23 15.05
C MET A 125 -11.43 9.39 15.85
N LYS A 126 -12.40 10.16 15.35
CA LYS A 126 -13.75 10.25 15.94
C LYS A 126 -14.46 8.90 15.93
N LEU A 127 -14.46 8.22 14.81
CA LEU A 127 -15.08 6.90 14.65
C LEU A 127 -14.47 5.86 15.62
N SER A 128 -13.17 5.92 15.84
CA SER A 128 -12.44 5.04 16.76
C SER A 128 -12.52 5.49 18.23
N ASN A 129 -13.40 6.46 18.54
CA ASN A 129 -13.67 6.95 19.88
C ASN A 129 -12.44 7.55 20.59
N ARG A 130 -11.62 8.33 19.90
CA ARG A 130 -10.57 9.14 20.50
C ARG A 130 -11.20 10.37 21.19
N ASP A 131 -10.59 10.80 22.30
CA ASP A 131 -11.05 11.97 23.03
C ASP A 131 -10.94 13.25 22.19
N ASP A 132 -11.95 14.12 22.29
CA ASP A 132 -11.97 15.40 21.56
C ASP A 132 -10.74 16.25 21.83
N SER A 133 -10.22 16.22 23.06
CA SER A 133 -8.99 16.93 23.43
C SER A 133 -7.76 16.40 22.70
N GLN A 134 -7.69 15.09 22.45
CA GLN A 134 -6.63 14.46 21.67
C GLN A 134 -6.76 14.82 20.19
N ILE A 135 -7.96 14.81 19.66
CA ILE A 135 -8.23 15.19 18.26
C ILE A 135 -7.84 16.66 18.03
N ASP A 136 -8.26 17.57 18.90
CA ASP A 136 -7.88 19.00 18.84
C ASP A 136 -6.37 19.20 18.92
N LEU A 137 -5.68 18.44 19.78
CA LEU A 137 -4.22 18.47 19.87
C LEU A 137 -3.58 18.02 18.56
N ILE A 138 -4.04 16.92 17.96
CA ILE A 138 -3.49 16.38 16.71
C ILE A 138 -3.66 17.39 15.58
N GLN A 139 -4.84 17.98 15.41
CA GLN A 139 -5.09 19.00 14.40
C GLN A 139 -4.15 20.19 14.53
N LYS A 140 -4.12 20.81 15.72
CA LYS A 140 -3.28 21.97 15.99
C LYS A 140 -1.80 21.68 15.85
N TYR A 141 -1.38 20.49 16.28
CA TYR A 141 0.03 20.09 16.17
C TYR A 141 0.42 19.84 14.71
N SER A 142 -0.39 19.12 13.96
CA SER A 142 -0.14 18.81 12.54
C SER A 142 -0.03 20.07 11.70
N GLU A 143 -0.94 21.04 11.91
CA GLU A 143 -0.87 22.35 11.26
C GLU A 143 0.43 23.11 11.63
N LYS A 144 0.83 23.05 12.91
CA LYS A 144 1.99 23.79 13.39
C LYS A 144 3.32 23.26 12.86
N VAL A 145 3.42 21.95 12.64
CA VAL A 145 4.68 21.28 12.23
C VAL A 145 4.73 20.92 10.74
N GLY A 146 3.68 21.20 9.99
CA GLY A 146 3.65 20.95 8.54
C GLY A 146 3.44 19.47 8.18
N LEU A 147 2.49 18.79 8.84
CA LEU A 147 2.12 17.39 8.55
C LEU A 147 0.75 17.27 7.87
N THR A 148 0.19 18.39 7.45
CA THR A 148 -1.11 18.39 6.79
C THR A 148 -0.97 18.14 5.30
N ARG A 149 -2.05 17.73 4.65
CA ARG A 149 -2.09 17.54 3.19
C ARG A 149 -1.58 18.77 2.43
N LYS A 150 -1.97 19.96 2.85
CA LYS A 150 -1.54 21.22 2.24
C LYS A 150 -0.03 21.41 2.25
N ASP A 151 0.63 20.92 3.31
CA ASP A 151 2.09 20.97 3.42
C ASP A 151 2.76 19.94 2.52
N CYS A 152 2.18 18.74 2.42
CA CYS A 152 2.67 17.69 1.51
C CYS A 152 2.55 18.09 0.04
N ASP A 153 1.46 18.75 -0.35
CA ASP A 153 1.26 19.26 -1.71
C ASP A 153 2.28 20.37 -2.09
N ALA A 154 2.85 21.06 -1.10
CA ALA A 154 3.86 22.09 -1.27
C ALA A 154 5.32 21.59 -1.10
N ALA A 155 5.49 20.34 -0.71
CA ALA A 155 6.82 19.76 -0.41
C ALA A 155 7.64 19.55 -1.71
N ILE A 156 8.96 19.56 -1.53
CA ILE A 156 9.91 19.22 -2.61
C ILE A 156 10.49 17.86 -2.32
N TYR A 157 10.15 16.89 -3.15
CA TYR A 157 10.60 15.51 -2.99
C TYR A 157 11.93 15.26 -3.70
N SER A 158 12.63 14.20 -3.34
CA SER A 158 13.85 13.78 -4.04
C SER A 158 13.56 13.28 -5.45
N GLU A 159 12.41 12.69 -5.65
CA GLU A 159 11.88 12.13 -6.90
C GLU A 159 10.36 12.23 -6.85
N ASP A 160 9.72 12.45 -8.00
CA ASP A 160 8.25 12.54 -8.10
C ASP A 160 7.71 11.53 -9.09
N ILE A 161 6.57 10.94 -8.76
CA ILE A 161 5.79 10.04 -9.61
C ILE A 161 4.34 10.55 -9.59
N GLU A 162 3.65 10.47 -10.71
CA GLU A 162 2.23 10.83 -10.80
C GLU A 162 1.40 9.68 -11.36
N LEU A 163 0.24 9.46 -10.78
CA LEU A 163 -0.76 8.50 -11.24
C LEU A 163 -2.14 9.15 -11.27
N ASP A 164 -2.74 9.20 -12.45
CA ASP A 164 -4.16 9.47 -12.59
C ASP A 164 -4.95 8.20 -12.28
N ILE A 165 -5.63 8.19 -11.11
CA ILE A 165 -6.37 7.02 -10.64
C ILE A 165 -7.59 6.68 -11.49
N SER A 166 -8.04 7.58 -12.36
CA SER A 166 -9.12 7.32 -13.32
C SER A 166 -8.70 6.33 -14.42
N THR A 167 -7.40 6.17 -14.64
CA THR A 167 -6.84 5.24 -15.64
C THR A 167 -6.70 3.80 -15.13
N VAL A 168 -6.91 3.59 -13.84
CA VAL A 168 -6.79 2.27 -13.21
C VAL A 168 -7.90 1.35 -13.73
N LEU A 169 -7.54 0.13 -14.07
CA LEU A 169 -8.46 -0.90 -14.57
C LEU A 169 -8.56 -2.06 -13.57
N PRO A 170 -9.69 -2.77 -13.54
CA PRO A 170 -9.81 -4.01 -12.78
C PRO A 170 -8.65 -4.95 -13.08
N SER A 171 -7.99 -5.43 -12.05
CA SER A 171 -6.71 -6.12 -12.14
C SER A 171 -6.64 -7.31 -11.21
N ILE A 172 -5.77 -8.24 -11.52
CA ILE A 172 -5.36 -9.34 -10.64
C ILE A 172 -3.84 -9.34 -10.52
N ALA A 173 -3.32 -9.98 -9.49
CA ALA A 173 -1.88 -10.16 -9.33
C ALA A 173 -1.51 -11.65 -9.40
N GLY A 174 -0.33 -11.92 -9.89
CA GLY A 174 0.23 -13.25 -9.99
C GLY A 174 0.76 -13.57 -11.38
N PRO A 175 1.25 -14.81 -11.56
CA PRO A 175 1.14 -15.94 -10.63
C PRO A 175 2.12 -15.94 -9.45
N LYS A 176 3.20 -15.16 -9.52
CA LYS A 176 4.31 -15.29 -8.54
C LYS A 176 4.29 -14.23 -7.45
N ARG A 177 4.01 -12.97 -7.80
CA ARG A 177 4.20 -11.84 -6.88
C ARG A 177 3.10 -10.79 -7.04
N PRO A 178 2.80 -9.99 -5.99
CA PRO A 178 1.79 -8.92 -6.08
C PRO A 178 2.07 -7.86 -7.15
N GLN A 179 3.33 -7.60 -7.46
CA GLN A 179 3.72 -6.65 -8.50
C GLN A 179 3.56 -7.19 -9.93
N ASP A 180 3.33 -8.49 -10.10
CA ASP A 180 3.03 -9.10 -11.40
C ASP A 180 1.54 -8.86 -11.73
N ARG A 181 1.17 -7.59 -11.92
CA ARG A 181 -0.21 -7.19 -12.18
C ARG A 181 -0.63 -7.51 -13.61
N ILE A 182 -1.84 -7.97 -13.75
CA ILE A 182 -2.46 -8.29 -15.04
C ILE A 182 -3.85 -7.65 -15.05
N ASN A 183 -4.24 -6.99 -16.16
CA ASN A 183 -5.61 -6.54 -16.29
C ASN A 183 -6.56 -7.76 -16.32
N LEU A 184 -7.69 -7.66 -15.63
CA LEU A 184 -8.65 -8.76 -15.52
C LEU A 184 -9.08 -9.32 -16.89
N LYS A 185 -9.24 -8.46 -17.88
CA LYS A 185 -9.58 -8.87 -19.28
C LYS A 185 -8.52 -9.76 -19.93
N ASP A 186 -7.26 -9.63 -19.51
CA ASP A 186 -6.12 -10.35 -20.09
C ASP A 186 -5.74 -11.61 -19.29
N ALA A 187 -6.46 -11.90 -18.20
CA ALA A 187 -6.18 -13.01 -17.29
C ALA A 187 -6.08 -14.37 -18.00
N LYS A 188 -7.02 -14.67 -18.90
CA LYS A 188 -7.05 -15.95 -19.65
C LYS A 188 -5.81 -16.12 -20.53
N SER A 189 -5.46 -15.09 -21.30
CA SER A 189 -4.31 -15.14 -22.21
C SER A 189 -2.99 -15.21 -21.47
N SER A 190 -2.88 -14.48 -20.36
CA SER A 190 -1.71 -14.52 -19.48
C SER A 190 -1.53 -15.90 -18.84
N TYR A 191 -2.61 -16.50 -18.35
CA TYR A 191 -2.60 -17.84 -17.79
C TYR A 191 -2.13 -18.89 -18.81
N GLN A 192 -2.62 -18.83 -20.04
CA GLN A 192 -2.20 -19.75 -21.12
C GLN A 192 -0.70 -19.65 -21.41
N LYS A 193 -0.17 -18.43 -21.53
CA LYS A 193 1.27 -18.19 -21.73
C LYS A 193 2.12 -18.75 -20.60
N GLU A 194 1.66 -18.59 -19.35
CA GLU A 194 2.41 -19.09 -18.19
C GLU A 194 2.44 -20.62 -18.15
N ILE A 195 1.34 -21.29 -18.47
CA ILE A 195 1.30 -22.76 -18.59
C ILE A 195 2.26 -23.26 -19.67
N GLU A 196 2.25 -22.62 -20.85
CA GLU A 196 3.17 -22.95 -21.92
C GLU A 196 4.64 -22.78 -21.50
N SER A 197 4.95 -21.68 -20.77
CA SER A 197 6.30 -21.40 -20.28
C SER A 197 6.82 -22.45 -19.31
N LEU A 198 5.92 -23.09 -18.55
CA LEU A 198 6.24 -24.10 -17.57
C LEU A 198 6.32 -25.53 -18.15
N ASN A 199 6.08 -25.68 -19.47
CA ASN A 199 6.00 -26.99 -20.13
C ASN A 199 5.07 -27.99 -19.42
N LEU A 200 4.03 -27.47 -18.76
CA LEU A 200 3.03 -28.31 -18.11
C LEU A 200 2.11 -28.84 -19.21
N ASP A 201 2.16 -30.13 -19.46
CA ASP A 201 1.17 -30.80 -20.27
C ASP A 201 -0.23 -30.48 -19.73
N ASN A 202 -1.13 -30.01 -20.61
CA ASN A 202 -2.52 -29.70 -20.33
C ASN A 202 -3.34 -30.96 -19.95
N LYS A 203 -2.85 -31.75 -19.01
CA LYS A 203 -3.64 -32.80 -18.36
C LYS A 203 -4.43 -32.17 -17.24
N ALA A 204 -5.45 -31.40 -17.61
CA ALA A 204 -6.54 -31.11 -16.70
C ALA A 204 -7.16 -32.46 -16.31
N SER A 205 -6.88 -32.92 -15.10
CA SER A 205 -7.70 -33.96 -14.51
C SER A 205 -8.99 -33.29 -14.07
N ASP A 206 -10.03 -33.43 -14.87
CA ASP A 206 -11.37 -33.00 -14.51
C ASP A 206 -11.81 -33.79 -13.29
N ILE A 207 -11.78 -33.15 -12.13
CA ILE A 207 -12.36 -33.70 -10.90
C ILE A 207 -13.74 -33.08 -10.79
N THR A 208 -14.77 -33.89 -10.96
CA THR A 208 -16.15 -33.49 -10.68
C THR A 208 -16.50 -33.89 -9.26
N ILE A 209 -16.75 -32.91 -8.41
CA ILE A 209 -17.31 -33.13 -7.08
C ILE A 209 -18.69 -32.47 -7.05
N ASP A 210 -19.73 -33.28 -6.91
CA ASP A 210 -21.13 -32.84 -6.79
C ASP A 210 -21.58 -31.81 -7.85
N GLY A 211 -21.22 -32.01 -9.12
CA GLY A 211 -21.60 -31.15 -10.24
C GLY A 211 -20.83 -29.84 -10.35
N VAL A 212 -19.81 -29.61 -9.54
CA VAL A 212 -18.90 -28.47 -9.61
C VAL A 212 -17.60 -28.90 -10.29
N PHE A 213 -17.22 -28.25 -11.39
CA PHE A 213 -15.91 -28.43 -12.00
C PHE A 213 -14.84 -27.74 -11.17
N ILE A 214 -13.93 -28.50 -10.57
CA ILE A 214 -12.73 -27.96 -9.94
C ILE A 214 -11.56 -28.18 -10.87
N ILE A 215 -11.09 -27.11 -11.51
CA ILE A 215 -9.84 -27.15 -12.26
C ILE A 215 -8.71 -27.16 -11.21
N ARG A 216 -8.07 -28.31 -11.04
CA ARG A 216 -6.88 -28.43 -10.22
C ARG A 216 -5.69 -27.90 -11.00
N THR A 217 -5.39 -26.61 -10.88
CA THR A 217 -4.13 -26.04 -11.32
C THR A 217 -3.05 -26.39 -10.30
N CYS A 218 -2.05 -27.16 -10.71
CA CYS A 218 -0.88 -27.40 -9.88
C CYS A 218 -0.23 -26.07 -9.46
N ASN A 219 -0.18 -25.81 -8.18
CA ASN A 219 0.69 -24.83 -7.48
C ASN A 219 0.54 -23.34 -7.84
N PHE A 220 -0.55 -22.88 -8.45
CA PHE A 220 -0.79 -21.47 -8.62
C PHE A 220 -1.92 -21.00 -7.71
N CYS A 221 -1.52 -20.35 -6.64
CA CYS A 221 -2.44 -19.57 -5.84
C CYS A 221 -2.62 -18.21 -6.52
N PHE A 222 -3.68 -18.04 -7.31
CA PHE A 222 -4.16 -16.70 -7.58
C PHE A 222 -4.71 -16.17 -6.26
N CYS A 223 -4.02 -15.25 -5.63
CA CYS A 223 -4.60 -14.50 -4.53
C CYS A 223 -5.68 -13.58 -5.11
N ILE A 224 -6.90 -14.11 -5.26
CA ILE A 224 -8.10 -13.30 -5.28
C ILE A 224 -8.36 -13.00 -3.80
N LYS A 225 -7.99 -11.82 -3.35
CA LYS A 225 -8.46 -11.27 -2.09
C LYS A 225 -9.67 -10.44 -2.34
#